data_e69109e2bb1b045c9187b0e086668816
#
_entry.id   e69109e2bb1b045c9187b0e086668816
#
_cell.length_a   1.000
_cell.length_b   1.000
_cell.length_c   1.000
_cell.angle_alpha   90.00
_cell.angle_beta   90.00
_cell.angle_gamma   90.00
#
_symmetry.space_group_name_H-M   'P 1'
#
loop_
_entity.id
_entity.type
_entity.pdbx_description
1 polymer ?
#
loop_
_entity_poly.entity_id
_entity_poly.type
_entity_poly.pdbx_seq_one_letter_code
_entity_poly.pdbx_strand_id
1 'polypeptide(L)'
;MKIGASMKIVVRADASLTMGSGHIMRCLTLADWLKQQGHDISFICRQHDGHLADLIGQKGFAVQLLAKSKTADFIKQHVHSEWLGASESDDFAECKPILQALKPDWLIIDHYAIGKNWEQQAKRLLPNLKILAIDDLADRTHDCEILLDQNFGRKNEDYQPLVPSDCQRLLGTRYTLLRDEFASWRAMSLSRRKSVQPPNNIWVNLGGVDNDNVTLKILQSLNT
;
A
#
# COMPACT_ATOMS: atom_id res chain seq x y z
N MET A 1 18.41 -9.91 -18.50
CA MET A 1 19.47 -8.93 -18.22
C MET A 1 19.40 -8.62 -16.73
N LYS A 2 20.35 -9.12 -15.90
CA LYS A 2 20.38 -8.79 -14.47
C LYS A 2 20.79 -7.32 -14.35
N ILE A 3 19.88 -6.46 -14.00
CA ILE A 3 20.14 -5.04 -13.81
C ILE A 3 20.41 -4.83 -12.31
N GLY A 4 21.69 -4.69 -11.95
CA GLY A 4 22.11 -4.27 -10.62
C GLY A 4 22.30 -5.40 -9.60
N ALA A 5 22.87 -5.07 -8.44
CA ALA A 5 22.97 -5.96 -7.29
C ALA A 5 21.58 -6.24 -6.72
N SER A 6 21.35 -7.45 -6.20
CA SER A 6 20.12 -7.79 -5.46
C SER A 6 19.98 -6.86 -4.26
N MET A 7 18.82 -6.21 -4.12
CA MET A 7 18.49 -5.33 -2.99
C MET A 7 17.57 -6.07 -2.02
N LYS A 8 17.71 -5.75 -0.75
CA LYS A 8 16.77 -6.14 0.30
C LYS A 8 15.69 -5.07 0.44
N ILE A 9 14.45 -5.45 0.28
CA ILE A 9 13.31 -4.55 0.31
C ILE A 9 12.33 -5.03 1.38
N VAL A 10 11.96 -4.14 2.29
CA VAL A 10 10.93 -4.42 3.29
C VAL A 10 9.69 -3.61 2.95
N VAL A 11 8.53 -4.24 3.05
CA VAL A 11 7.22 -3.60 2.87
C VAL A 11 6.54 -3.49 4.22
N ARG A 12 6.20 -2.27 4.67
CA ARG A 12 5.34 -2.02 5.84
C ARG A 12 3.94 -1.66 5.33
N ALA A 13 3.01 -2.59 5.44
CA ALA A 13 1.61 -2.42 5.04
C ALA A 13 0.71 -3.34 5.86
N ASP A 14 -0.55 -2.94 6.04
CA ASP A 14 -1.54 -3.69 6.79
C ASP A 14 -2.80 -3.97 5.97
N ALA A 15 -3.59 -4.93 6.44
CA ALA A 15 -4.96 -5.17 6.04
C ALA A 15 -5.80 -5.51 7.28
N SER A 16 -7.07 -5.15 7.26
CA SER A 16 -8.03 -5.51 8.30
C SER A 16 -9.45 -5.54 7.75
N LEU A 17 -10.40 -6.01 8.54
CA LEU A 17 -11.82 -5.93 8.18
C LEU A 17 -12.31 -4.49 7.99
N THR A 18 -11.70 -3.51 8.66
CA THR A 18 -12.06 -2.09 8.53
C THR A 18 -11.28 -1.37 7.43
N MET A 19 -10.01 -1.71 7.26
CA MET A 19 -9.10 -1.11 6.27
C MET A 19 -9.30 -1.70 4.87
N GLY A 20 -9.74 -2.94 4.80
CA GLY A 20 -9.80 -3.72 3.58
C GLY A 20 -8.45 -4.33 3.18
N SER A 21 -8.39 -4.87 1.97
CA SER A 21 -7.23 -5.60 1.45
C SER A 21 -6.34 -4.77 0.50
N GLY A 22 -6.75 -3.57 0.15
CA GLY A 22 -6.18 -2.77 -0.94
C GLY A 22 -4.68 -2.54 -0.84
N HIS A 23 -4.19 -2.13 0.33
CA HIS A 23 -2.77 -1.87 0.59
C HIS A 23 -1.91 -3.12 0.35
N ILE A 24 -2.29 -4.25 0.96
CA ILE A 24 -1.55 -5.50 0.77
C ILE A 24 -1.59 -5.97 -0.68
N MET A 25 -2.74 -5.88 -1.35
CA MET A 25 -2.87 -6.35 -2.73
C MET A 25 -2.01 -5.56 -3.72
N ARG A 26 -1.94 -4.22 -3.59
CA ARG A 26 -1.08 -3.41 -4.46
C ARG A 26 0.41 -3.60 -4.11
N CYS A 27 0.74 -3.74 -2.83
CA CYS A 27 2.10 -4.06 -2.41
C CYS A 27 2.56 -5.43 -2.91
N LEU A 28 1.69 -6.46 -2.89
CA LEU A 28 1.99 -7.77 -3.47
C LEU A 28 2.25 -7.69 -4.97
N THR A 29 1.50 -6.87 -5.70
CA THR A 29 1.73 -6.64 -7.14
C THR A 29 3.12 -6.08 -7.40
N LEU A 30 3.54 -5.08 -6.62
CA LEU A 30 4.88 -4.50 -6.73
C LEU A 30 5.96 -5.50 -6.29
N ALA A 31 5.71 -6.24 -5.20
CA ALA A 31 6.64 -7.24 -4.67
C ALA A 31 6.87 -8.40 -5.65
N ASP A 32 5.81 -8.90 -6.32
CA ASP A 32 5.92 -9.93 -7.35
C ASP A 32 6.84 -9.46 -8.49
N TRP A 33 6.69 -8.22 -8.96
CA TRP A 33 7.53 -7.65 -10.00
C TRP A 33 8.98 -7.48 -9.53
N LEU A 34 9.21 -6.92 -8.34
CA LEU A 34 10.55 -6.72 -7.76
C LEU A 34 11.28 -8.06 -7.56
N LYS A 35 10.56 -9.11 -7.11
CA LYS A 35 11.09 -10.46 -6.97
C LYS A 35 11.55 -11.04 -8.31
N GLN A 36 10.78 -10.82 -9.39
CA GLN A 36 11.15 -11.21 -10.74
C GLN A 36 12.42 -10.49 -11.24
N GLN A 37 12.66 -9.25 -10.75
CA GLN A 37 13.91 -8.53 -11.02
C GLN A 37 15.11 -9.04 -10.19
N GLY A 38 14.90 -9.98 -9.27
CA GLY A 38 15.95 -10.63 -8.48
C GLY A 38 16.21 -9.96 -7.13
N HIS A 39 15.27 -9.15 -6.63
CA HIS A 39 15.35 -8.54 -5.30
C HIS A 39 14.80 -9.48 -4.23
N ASP A 40 15.23 -9.28 -2.98
CA ASP A 40 14.77 -10.00 -1.79
C ASP A 40 13.72 -9.15 -1.06
N ILE A 41 12.48 -9.65 -1.01
CA ILE A 41 11.36 -8.90 -0.45
C ILE A 41 10.78 -9.61 0.77
N SER A 42 10.55 -8.84 1.83
CA SER A 42 9.83 -9.29 3.02
C SER A 42 8.82 -8.24 3.47
N PHE A 43 7.86 -8.67 4.28
CA PHE A 43 6.77 -7.83 4.76
C PHE A 43 6.83 -7.68 6.27
N ILE A 44 6.42 -6.51 6.76
CA ILE A 44 6.06 -6.26 8.17
C ILE A 44 4.59 -5.87 8.17
N CYS A 45 3.76 -6.66 8.83
CA CYS A 45 2.32 -6.44 8.95
C CYS A 45 1.90 -6.52 10.42
N ARG A 46 0.83 -5.85 10.81
CA ARG A 46 0.23 -5.99 12.14
C ARG A 46 -0.90 -7.02 12.12
N GLN A 47 -1.03 -7.77 13.23
CA GLN A 47 -2.06 -8.78 13.44
C GLN A 47 -3.41 -8.12 13.75
N HIS A 48 -4.00 -7.49 12.73
CA HIS A 48 -5.39 -7.02 12.80
C HIS A 48 -6.38 -8.16 12.51
N ASP A 49 -7.63 -7.98 12.90
CA ASP A 49 -8.69 -8.90 12.49
C ASP A 49 -8.88 -8.80 10.96
N GLY A 50 -8.73 -9.93 10.27
CA GLY A 50 -8.75 -9.97 8.80
C GLY A 50 -7.44 -9.60 8.12
N HIS A 51 -6.28 -9.63 8.84
CA HIS A 51 -4.97 -9.47 8.22
C HIS A 51 -4.69 -10.52 7.14
N LEU A 52 -3.80 -10.21 6.19
CA LEU A 52 -3.51 -11.05 5.04
C LEU A 52 -2.11 -11.72 5.09
N ALA A 53 -1.55 -11.93 6.28
CA ALA A 53 -0.22 -12.52 6.43
C ALA A 53 -0.11 -13.92 5.79
N ASP A 54 -1.16 -14.75 5.91
CA ASP A 54 -1.18 -16.08 5.30
C ASP A 54 -1.15 -15.99 3.76
N LEU A 55 -1.86 -15.02 3.15
CA LEU A 55 -1.81 -14.78 1.72
C LEU A 55 -0.41 -14.37 1.27
N ILE A 56 0.26 -13.48 2.03
CA ILE A 56 1.64 -13.06 1.75
C ILE A 56 2.57 -14.27 1.78
N GLY A 57 2.45 -15.12 2.80
CA GLY A 57 3.21 -16.37 2.92
C GLY A 57 2.95 -17.35 1.76
N GLN A 58 1.69 -17.54 1.36
CA GLN A 58 1.31 -18.37 0.20
C GLN A 58 1.90 -17.85 -1.12
N LYS A 59 2.10 -16.54 -1.25
CA LYS A 59 2.80 -15.91 -2.38
C LYS A 59 4.32 -16.09 -2.32
N GLY A 60 4.84 -16.70 -1.27
CA GLY A 60 6.26 -17.01 -1.10
C GLY A 60 7.09 -15.82 -0.65
N PHE A 61 6.50 -14.90 0.11
CA PHE A 61 7.21 -13.80 0.79
C PHE A 61 7.30 -14.07 2.29
N ALA A 62 8.44 -13.73 2.88
CA ALA A 62 8.59 -13.73 4.33
C ALA A 62 7.74 -12.59 4.93
N VAL A 63 7.04 -12.87 6.03
CA VAL A 63 6.25 -11.88 6.75
C VAL A 63 6.62 -11.88 8.23
N GLN A 64 6.89 -10.70 8.78
CA GLN A 64 7.05 -10.43 10.21
C GLN A 64 5.73 -9.84 10.72
N LEU A 65 5.11 -10.53 11.66
CA LEU A 65 3.80 -10.14 12.17
C LEU A 65 3.97 -9.44 13.52
N LEU A 66 3.66 -8.14 13.57
CA LEU A 66 3.57 -7.38 14.81
C LEU A 66 2.34 -7.82 15.59
N ALA A 67 2.42 -7.83 16.91
CA ALA A 67 1.31 -8.24 17.75
C ALA A 67 0.09 -7.31 17.59
N LYS A 68 -1.11 -7.84 17.77
CA LYS A 68 -2.32 -7.03 17.88
C LYS A 68 -2.15 -6.06 19.05
N SER A 69 -2.37 -4.78 18.81
CA SER A 69 -2.27 -3.79 19.89
C SER A 69 -3.27 -4.06 21.01
N LYS A 70 -2.79 -3.84 22.24
CA LYS A 70 -3.62 -3.99 23.46
C LYS A 70 -4.22 -2.66 23.92
N THR A 71 -3.77 -1.52 23.36
CA THR A 71 -4.14 -0.18 23.82
C THR A 71 -4.92 0.56 22.75
N ALA A 72 -6.14 0.97 23.10
CA ALA A 72 -7.00 1.81 22.26
C ALA A 72 -6.79 3.32 22.49
N ASP A 73 -5.97 3.70 23.48
CA ASP A 73 -5.82 5.09 23.93
C ASP A 73 -4.54 5.73 23.33
N PHE A 74 -4.61 6.09 22.06
CA PHE A 74 -3.59 6.96 21.47
C PHE A 74 -4.24 8.21 20.85
N ILE A 75 -3.50 9.31 20.87
CA ILE A 75 -3.96 10.59 20.29
C ILE A 75 -4.09 10.40 18.78
N LYS A 76 -5.30 10.58 18.27
CA LYS A 76 -5.57 10.55 16.82
C LYS A 76 -4.91 11.77 16.18
N GLN A 77 -3.84 11.56 15.42
CA GLN A 77 -3.14 12.62 14.68
C GLN A 77 -3.78 12.86 13.30
N HIS A 78 -4.34 11.82 12.69
CA HIS A 78 -4.97 11.82 11.36
C HIS A 78 -6.26 11.02 11.37
N VAL A 79 -7.08 11.18 10.35
CA VAL A 79 -8.39 10.49 10.22
C VAL A 79 -8.25 8.97 10.31
N HIS A 80 -7.16 8.41 9.80
CA HIS A 80 -6.90 6.96 9.76
C HIS A 80 -5.90 6.47 10.82
N SER A 81 -5.58 7.27 11.84
CA SER A 81 -4.60 6.88 12.88
C SER A 81 -4.96 5.57 13.58
N GLU A 82 -6.26 5.27 13.71
CA GLU A 82 -6.74 4.02 14.31
C GLU A 82 -6.34 2.76 13.53
N TRP A 83 -6.11 2.90 12.24
CA TRP A 83 -5.77 1.76 11.38
C TRP A 83 -4.41 1.15 11.72
N LEU A 84 -3.50 1.95 12.29
CA LEU A 84 -2.20 1.45 12.72
C LEU A 84 -2.31 0.50 13.94
N GLY A 85 -3.35 0.68 14.76
CA GLY A 85 -3.57 -0.10 15.98
C GLY A 85 -2.56 0.21 17.09
N ALA A 86 -1.73 1.24 16.91
CA ALA A 86 -0.72 1.73 17.86
C ALA A 86 -0.43 3.20 17.55
N SER A 87 0.31 3.89 18.43
CA SER A 87 0.91 5.17 18.04
C SER A 87 2.02 4.95 16.99
N GLU A 88 2.35 5.96 16.19
CA GLU A 88 3.49 5.87 15.26
C GLU A 88 4.80 5.49 15.99
N SER A 89 4.98 6.03 17.21
CA SER A 89 6.16 5.76 18.04
C SER A 89 6.22 4.30 18.50
N ASP A 90 5.10 3.74 18.93
CA ASP A 90 5.03 2.35 19.39
C ASP A 90 5.16 1.39 18.21
N ASP A 91 4.50 1.67 17.08
CA ASP A 91 4.65 0.88 15.86
C ASP A 91 6.10 0.86 15.38
N PHE A 92 6.77 2.03 15.40
CA PHE A 92 8.18 2.08 15.06
C PHE A 92 9.05 1.29 16.06
N ALA A 93 8.78 1.39 17.35
CA ALA A 93 9.53 0.65 18.38
C ALA A 93 9.43 -0.86 18.17
N GLU A 94 8.26 -1.36 17.77
CA GLU A 94 8.07 -2.78 17.42
C GLU A 94 8.75 -3.15 16.09
N CYS A 95 8.75 -2.28 15.08
CA CYS A 95 9.42 -2.49 13.80
C CYS A 95 10.96 -2.42 13.91
N LYS A 96 11.49 -1.64 14.84
CA LYS A 96 12.92 -1.37 14.99
C LYS A 96 13.80 -2.62 15.03
N PRO A 97 13.58 -3.63 15.90
CA PRO A 97 14.42 -4.83 15.94
C PRO A 97 14.37 -5.63 14.62
N ILE A 98 13.24 -5.63 13.94
CA ILE A 98 13.05 -6.29 12.64
C ILE A 98 13.89 -5.58 11.57
N LEU A 99 13.80 -4.26 11.48
CA LEU A 99 14.57 -3.46 10.54
C LEU A 99 16.08 -3.58 10.78
N GLN A 100 16.52 -3.63 12.05
CA GLN A 100 17.92 -3.85 12.40
C GLN A 100 18.44 -5.22 11.98
N ALA A 101 17.60 -6.26 12.06
CA ALA A 101 17.96 -7.61 11.64
C ALA A 101 18.00 -7.75 10.11
N LEU A 102 16.99 -7.22 9.41
CA LEU A 102 16.85 -7.32 7.95
C LEU A 102 17.80 -6.40 7.20
N LYS A 103 18.08 -5.20 7.74
CA LYS A 103 18.92 -4.16 7.12
C LYS A 103 18.54 -3.90 5.66
N PRO A 104 17.29 -3.47 5.40
CA PRO A 104 16.83 -3.22 4.04
C PRO A 104 17.58 -2.07 3.37
N ASP A 105 17.75 -2.16 2.04
CA ASP A 105 18.20 -1.06 1.18
C ASP A 105 17.04 -0.10 0.91
N TRP A 106 15.82 -0.67 0.79
CA TRP A 106 14.58 0.07 0.58
C TRP A 106 13.49 -0.36 1.55
N LEU A 107 12.71 0.63 1.99
CA LEU A 107 11.47 0.42 2.74
C LEU A 107 10.31 0.99 1.93
N ILE A 108 9.34 0.14 1.61
CA ILE A 108 8.10 0.54 0.98
C ILE A 108 7.06 0.68 2.09
N ILE A 109 6.46 1.86 2.23
CA ILE A 109 5.44 2.13 3.23
C ILE A 109 4.12 2.41 2.53
N ASP A 110 3.12 1.61 2.83
CA ASP A 110 1.76 1.77 2.33
C ASP A 110 0.78 1.71 3.50
N HIS A 111 0.65 2.83 4.21
CA HIS A 111 -0.21 2.94 5.39
C HIS A 111 -0.58 4.38 5.70
N TYR A 112 -1.89 4.70 5.76
CA TYR A 112 -2.38 6.07 5.94
C TYR A 112 -2.10 6.68 7.32
N ALA A 113 -1.71 5.89 8.31
CA ALA A 113 -1.34 6.37 9.63
C ALA A 113 0.18 6.44 9.86
N ILE A 114 0.99 6.27 8.83
CA ILE A 114 2.44 6.42 8.90
C ILE A 114 2.85 7.64 8.08
N GLY A 115 3.67 8.50 8.66
CA GLY A 115 4.16 9.72 8.03
C GLY A 115 5.61 10.03 8.37
N LYS A 116 5.97 11.28 8.17
CA LYS A 116 7.34 11.81 8.29
C LYS A 116 8.07 11.42 9.58
N ASN A 117 7.38 11.43 10.72
CA ASN A 117 8.04 11.15 12.01
C ASN A 117 8.50 9.69 12.11
N TRP A 118 7.71 8.76 11.66
CA TRP A 118 8.04 7.34 11.61
C TRP A 118 9.19 7.11 10.60
N GLU A 119 9.07 7.68 9.41
CA GLU A 119 10.06 7.58 8.34
C GLU A 119 11.43 8.11 8.75
N GLN A 120 11.48 9.25 9.45
CA GLN A 120 12.71 9.80 9.99
C GLN A 120 13.37 8.92 11.05
N GLN A 121 12.57 8.25 11.87
CA GLN A 121 13.12 7.30 12.84
C GLN A 121 13.76 6.10 12.11
N ALA A 122 13.15 5.61 11.02
CA ALA A 122 13.72 4.53 10.21
C ALA A 122 15.05 4.96 9.55
N LYS A 123 15.12 6.16 8.99
CA LYS A 123 16.35 6.71 8.39
C LYS A 123 17.45 6.96 9.44
N ARG A 124 17.11 7.41 10.65
CA ARG A 124 18.08 7.54 11.75
C ARG A 124 18.64 6.19 12.19
N LEU A 125 17.78 5.15 12.17
CA LEU A 125 18.20 3.80 12.51
C LEU A 125 19.13 3.18 11.45
N LEU A 126 18.83 3.43 10.16
CA LEU A 126 19.52 2.92 9.00
C LEU A 126 19.86 4.07 8.04
N PRO A 127 21.02 4.72 8.18
CA PRO A 127 21.35 5.96 7.46
C PRO A 127 21.36 5.85 5.91
N ASN A 128 21.51 4.65 5.37
CA ASN A 128 21.51 4.40 3.92
C ASN A 128 20.15 3.93 3.39
N LEU A 129 19.13 3.81 4.28
CA LEU A 129 17.79 3.39 3.92
C LEU A 129 17.13 4.41 3.01
N LYS A 130 16.56 3.92 1.93
CA LYS A 130 15.67 4.70 1.06
C LYS A 130 14.23 4.31 1.29
N ILE A 131 13.32 5.27 1.18
CA ILE A 131 11.89 5.07 1.42
C ILE A 131 11.10 5.39 0.16
N LEU A 132 10.21 4.46 -0.20
CA LEU A 132 9.11 4.69 -1.12
C LEU A 132 7.82 4.74 -0.31
N ALA A 133 7.17 5.88 -0.26
CA ALA A 133 5.86 6.06 0.35
C ALA A 133 4.76 5.91 -0.72
N ILE A 134 3.77 5.06 -0.46
CA ILE A 134 2.55 4.97 -1.26
C ILE A 134 1.46 5.69 -0.48
N ASP A 135 0.92 6.75 -1.08
CA ASP A 135 -0.12 7.58 -0.46
C ASP A 135 -1.23 7.90 -1.47
N ASP A 136 -2.44 8.05 -0.98
CA ASP A 136 -3.62 8.38 -1.78
C ASP A 136 -4.35 9.63 -1.28
N LEU A 137 -3.93 10.19 -0.14
CA LEU A 137 -4.68 11.20 0.60
C LEU A 137 -4.13 12.60 0.41
N ALA A 138 -2.81 12.77 0.31
CA ALA A 138 -2.11 14.06 0.30
C ALA A 138 -2.49 14.93 1.51
N ASP A 139 -2.57 14.32 2.70
CA ASP A 139 -3.04 14.95 3.94
C ASP A 139 -1.97 15.03 5.04
N ARG A 140 -0.78 14.46 4.80
CA ARG A 140 0.33 14.41 5.77
C ARG A 140 1.69 14.53 5.09
N THR A 141 2.68 14.91 5.89
CA THR A 141 4.07 15.05 5.40
C THR A 141 4.79 13.72 5.40
N HIS A 142 5.71 13.55 4.44
CA HIS A 142 6.58 12.39 4.28
C HIS A 142 8.05 12.81 4.21
N ASP A 143 8.95 11.91 4.57
CA ASP A 143 10.39 12.00 4.39
C ASP A 143 10.86 10.80 3.56
N CYS A 144 10.58 10.83 2.27
CA CYS A 144 10.81 9.72 1.35
C CYS A 144 11.57 10.17 0.09
N GLU A 145 12.29 9.24 -0.55
CA GLU A 145 12.96 9.44 -1.83
C GLU A 145 11.98 9.34 -3.00
N ILE A 146 10.95 8.49 -2.84
CA ILE A 146 9.91 8.33 -3.87
C ILE A 146 8.55 8.38 -3.18
N LEU A 147 7.64 9.17 -3.74
CA LEU A 147 6.23 9.15 -3.39
C LEU A 147 5.41 8.66 -4.58
N LEU A 148 4.57 7.66 -4.35
CA LEU A 148 3.65 7.11 -5.33
C LEU A 148 2.20 7.42 -4.93
N ASP A 149 1.48 8.16 -5.79
CA ASP A 149 0.03 8.29 -5.73
C ASP A 149 -0.57 7.97 -7.10
N GLN A 150 -1.27 6.86 -7.16
CA GLN A 150 -1.83 6.32 -8.41
C GLN A 150 -3.21 6.87 -8.78
N ASN A 151 -3.75 7.85 -8.02
CA ASN A 151 -5.09 8.37 -8.23
C ASN A 151 -5.18 9.24 -9.48
N PHE A 152 -6.32 9.13 -10.15
CA PHE A 152 -6.63 10.00 -11.29
C PHE A 152 -6.77 11.46 -10.85
N GLY A 153 -6.17 12.36 -11.62
CA GLY A 153 -6.27 13.80 -11.38
C GLY A 153 -5.30 14.36 -10.32
N ARG A 154 -4.47 13.51 -9.67
CA ARG A 154 -3.46 13.96 -8.73
C ARG A 154 -2.42 14.85 -9.41
N LYS A 155 -2.06 15.96 -8.78
CA LYS A 155 -1.14 16.96 -9.30
C LYS A 155 0.10 17.11 -8.44
N ASN A 156 1.13 17.73 -9.01
CA ASN A 156 2.41 17.97 -8.34
C ASN A 156 2.26 18.89 -7.10
N GLU A 157 1.36 19.86 -7.22
CA GLU A 157 1.07 20.85 -6.20
C GLU A 157 0.47 20.22 -4.93
N ASP A 158 -0.22 19.09 -5.07
CA ASP A 158 -0.84 18.39 -3.94
C ASP A 158 0.21 17.86 -2.95
N TYR A 159 1.40 17.48 -3.45
CA TYR A 159 2.47 16.93 -2.65
C TYR A 159 3.69 17.85 -2.47
N GLN A 160 3.77 18.95 -3.20
CA GLN A 160 4.92 19.85 -3.13
C GLN A 160 5.26 20.32 -1.72
N PRO A 161 4.29 20.70 -0.86
CA PRO A 161 4.55 21.07 0.53
C PRO A 161 4.71 19.88 1.48
N LEU A 162 4.42 18.66 1.03
CA LEU A 162 4.30 17.48 1.89
C LEU A 162 5.51 16.55 1.82
N VAL A 163 6.40 16.72 0.84
CA VAL A 163 7.57 15.86 0.62
C VAL A 163 8.85 16.69 0.47
N PRO A 164 10.04 16.12 0.68
CA PRO A 164 11.32 16.78 0.37
C PRO A 164 11.38 17.29 -1.07
N SER A 165 12.11 18.37 -1.31
CA SER A 165 12.21 19.01 -2.64
C SER A 165 12.82 18.09 -3.71
N ASP A 166 13.68 17.16 -3.30
CA ASP A 166 14.35 16.15 -4.12
C ASP A 166 13.57 14.84 -4.24
N CYS A 167 12.43 14.71 -3.55
CA CYS A 167 11.57 13.54 -3.65
C CYS A 167 11.01 13.37 -5.06
N GLN A 168 11.21 12.19 -5.65
CA GLN A 168 10.60 11.83 -6.92
C GLN A 168 9.10 11.52 -6.71
N ARG A 169 8.23 12.27 -7.37
CA ARG A 169 6.78 12.09 -7.29
C ARG A 169 6.26 11.32 -8.51
N LEU A 170 5.72 10.14 -8.28
CA LEU A 170 5.10 9.27 -9.28
C LEU A 170 3.58 9.40 -9.16
N LEU A 171 2.99 10.36 -9.90
CA LEU A 171 1.60 10.75 -9.72
C LEU A 171 0.72 10.35 -10.90
N GLY A 172 -0.48 9.90 -10.57
CA GLY A 172 -1.53 9.59 -11.52
C GLY A 172 -1.54 8.14 -12.02
N THR A 173 -2.55 7.84 -12.82
CA THR A 173 -2.90 6.48 -13.24
C THR A 173 -1.85 5.75 -14.08
N ARG A 174 -0.87 6.47 -14.66
CA ARG A 174 0.26 5.84 -15.37
C ARG A 174 1.15 5.00 -14.46
N TYR A 175 1.10 5.23 -13.15
CA TYR A 175 1.88 4.53 -12.14
C TYR A 175 1.05 3.53 -11.33
N THR A 176 -0.15 3.20 -11.82
CA THR A 176 -1.05 2.27 -11.14
C THR A 176 -0.42 0.88 -11.04
N LEU A 177 -0.39 0.34 -9.82
CA LEU A 177 0.08 -1.00 -9.53
C LEU A 177 -0.99 -2.02 -9.92
N LEU A 178 -0.98 -2.41 -11.19
CA LEU A 178 -1.91 -3.41 -11.75
C LEU A 178 -1.20 -4.75 -11.94
N ARG A 179 -1.90 -5.83 -11.63
CA ARG A 179 -1.43 -7.18 -11.90
C ARG A 179 -1.30 -7.42 -13.41
N ASP A 180 -0.37 -8.27 -13.81
CA ASP A 180 -0.04 -8.54 -15.22
C ASP A 180 -1.25 -9.02 -16.05
N GLU A 181 -2.23 -9.66 -15.40
CA GLU A 181 -3.45 -10.12 -16.09
C GLU A 181 -4.21 -8.94 -16.73
N PHE A 182 -4.21 -7.76 -16.11
CA PHE A 182 -4.87 -6.58 -16.68
C PHE A 182 -4.21 -6.14 -18.00
N ALA A 183 -2.89 -6.19 -18.08
CA ALA A 183 -2.16 -5.89 -19.30
C ALA A 183 -2.45 -6.93 -20.40
N SER A 184 -2.46 -8.21 -20.05
CA SER A 184 -2.71 -9.33 -20.95
C SER A 184 -4.11 -9.28 -21.57
N TRP A 185 -5.13 -8.94 -20.76
CA TRP A 185 -6.52 -8.89 -21.23
C TRP A 185 -6.92 -7.58 -21.91
N ARG A 186 -6.08 -6.53 -21.81
CA ARG A 186 -6.41 -5.18 -22.28
C ARG A 186 -6.78 -5.13 -23.76
N ALA A 187 -5.95 -5.71 -24.63
CA ALA A 187 -6.16 -5.64 -26.10
C ALA A 187 -7.48 -6.29 -26.51
N MET A 188 -7.77 -7.48 -25.96
CA MET A 188 -9.00 -8.20 -26.23
C MET A 188 -10.23 -7.46 -25.68
N SER A 189 -10.15 -6.92 -24.48
CA SER A 189 -11.23 -6.13 -23.87
C SER A 189 -11.55 -4.87 -24.69
N LEU A 190 -10.53 -4.15 -25.16
CA LEU A 190 -10.72 -2.97 -26.01
C LEU A 190 -11.30 -3.34 -27.37
N SER A 191 -10.85 -4.46 -27.98
CA SER A 191 -11.41 -4.93 -29.24
C SER A 191 -12.91 -5.25 -29.14
N ARG A 192 -13.31 -5.92 -28.07
CA ARG A 192 -14.72 -6.25 -27.79
C ARG A 192 -15.60 -4.99 -27.63
N ARG A 193 -15.03 -3.88 -27.17
CA ARG A 193 -15.76 -2.62 -26.95
C ARG A 193 -15.79 -1.67 -28.15
N LYS A 194 -15.25 -2.08 -29.30
CA LYS A 194 -15.27 -1.24 -30.51
C LYS A 194 -16.69 -1.03 -31.07
N SER A 195 -17.59 -1.97 -30.86
CA SER A 195 -19.02 -1.79 -31.16
C SER A 195 -19.72 -1.28 -29.89
N VAL A 196 -20.38 -0.13 -30.01
CA VAL A 196 -21.22 0.42 -28.93
C VAL A 196 -22.46 -0.49 -28.84
N GLN A 197 -22.54 -1.27 -27.77
CA GLN A 197 -23.71 -2.06 -27.42
C GLN A 197 -24.28 -1.54 -26.09
N PRO A 198 -25.60 -1.58 -25.89
CA PRO A 198 -26.19 -1.30 -24.59
C PRO A 198 -25.54 -2.22 -23.51
N PRO A 199 -25.31 -1.71 -22.30
CA PRO A 199 -24.74 -2.56 -21.23
C PRO A 199 -25.75 -3.66 -20.84
N ASN A 200 -25.34 -4.91 -20.99
CA ASN A 200 -26.16 -6.06 -20.62
C ASN A 200 -25.78 -6.61 -19.24
N ASN A 201 -24.62 -6.22 -18.74
CA ASN A 201 -24.09 -6.68 -17.45
C ASN A 201 -23.61 -5.48 -16.65
N ILE A 202 -24.00 -5.44 -15.40
CA ILE A 202 -23.51 -4.47 -14.41
C ILE A 202 -22.67 -5.24 -13.39
N TRP A 203 -21.42 -4.84 -13.24
CA TRP A 203 -20.55 -5.35 -12.18
C TRP A 203 -20.55 -4.37 -11.01
N VAL A 204 -20.99 -4.84 -9.86
CA VAL A 204 -20.93 -4.07 -8.60
C VAL A 204 -19.81 -4.64 -7.74
N ASN A 205 -18.82 -3.83 -7.39
CA ASN A 205 -17.72 -4.20 -6.50
C ASN A 205 -17.33 -2.98 -5.66
N LEU A 206 -17.48 -3.09 -4.35
CA LEU A 206 -17.18 -2.05 -3.37
C LEU A 206 -15.94 -2.38 -2.50
N GLY A 207 -15.03 -3.19 -3.04
CA GLY A 207 -13.82 -3.61 -2.34
C GLY A 207 -13.97 -4.96 -1.62
N GLY A 208 -13.08 -5.22 -0.67
CA GLY A 208 -13.05 -6.48 0.08
C GLY A 208 -14.07 -6.56 1.23
N VAL A 209 -14.63 -5.42 1.63
CA VAL A 209 -15.57 -5.31 2.76
C VAL A 209 -16.64 -4.27 2.40
N ASP A 210 -17.89 -4.60 2.67
CA ASP A 210 -19.06 -3.72 2.45
C ASP A 210 -19.84 -3.57 3.76
N ASN A 211 -19.24 -2.87 4.73
CA ASN A 211 -19.77 -2.71 6.09
C ASN A 211 -21.17 -2.04 6.11
N ASP A 212 -21.41 -1.11 5.20
CA ASP A 212 -22.65 -0.34 5.12
C ASP A 212 -23.71 -1.01 4.23
N ASN A 213 -23.40 -2.22 3.72
CA ASN A 213 -24.26 -2.99 2.82
C ASN A 213 -24.76 -2.15 1.62
N VAL A 214 -23.85 -1.36 1.04
CA VAL A 214 -24.15 -0.49 -0.11
C VAL A 214 -24.46 -1.32 -1.35
N THR A 215 -23.87 -2.51 -1.48
CA THR A 215 -24.19 -3.46 -2.56
C THR A 215 -25.70 -3.76 -2.59
N LEU A 216 -26.31 -4.03 -1.45
CA LEU A 216 -27.75 -4.28 -1.39
C LEU A 216 -28.56 -3.06 -1.83
N LYS A 217 -28.19 -1.86 -1.40
CA LYS A 217 -28.85 -0.61 -1.81
C LYS A 217 -28.79 -0.40 -3.32
N ILE A 218 -27.64 -0.69 -3.95
CA ILE A 218 -27.49 -0.62 -5.41
C ILE A 218 -28.40 -1.65 -6.09
N LEU A 219 -28.39 -2.90 -5.63
CA LEU A 219 -29.24 -3.96 -6.21
C LEU A 219 -30.73 -3.64 -6.10
N GLN A 220 -31.17 -3.08 -4.97
CA GLN A 220 -32.54 -2.62 -4.80
C GLN A 220 -32.91 -1.52 -5.79
N SER A 221 -31.99 -0.56 -6.02
CA SER A 221 -32.21 0.55 -6.96
C SER A 221 -32.23 0.09 -8.44
N LEU A 222 -31.61 -1.04 -8.76
CA LEU A 222 -31.61 -1.60 -10.12
C LEU A 222 -32.84 -2.43 -10.41
N ASN A 223 -33.59 -2.84 -9.41
CA ASN A 223 -34.84 -3.63 -9.54
C ASN A 223 -36.10 -2.75 -9.62
N THR A 224 -35.97 -1.44 -9.61
CA THR A 224 -37.07 -0.48 -9.80
C THR A 224 -37.11 0.00 -11.24
#